data_2986ca4f65248f7445e22f3423f44159
#
_entry.id   2986ca4f65248f7445e22f3423f44159
#
_cell.length_a   1.000
_cell.length_b   1.000
_cell.length_c   1.000
_cell.angle_alpha   90.00
_cell.angle_beta   90.00
_cell.angle_gamma   90.00
#
_symmetry.space_group_name_H-M   'P 1'
#
loop_
_entity.id
_entity.type
_entity.pdbx_description
1 polymer ?
#
loop_
_entity_poly.entity_id
_entity_poly.type
_entity_poly.pdbx_seq_one_letter_code
_entity_poly.pdbx_strand_id
1 'polypeptide(L)'
;MSSYRILTLNIHKGFSAGNRTFTLEGIRDCLRASEANVVFLQEVVGENEKRRQKVADWPDSNQLEYLADSVWEHFAYGKNAIYEHGHHGNAILSEIPFKDFRNIDLSVYSFSQRGILHGKTEEGIHLLCVHLGLFEKERQQQVRRLIDYIEEEIPRDEALILAGDFNDWRGKAHAQIEGRLGLVESELKVRGKLARTFPALAPVLAMDRIYQRGFEVMTSQVLSGKPWKQVSDHCAIVSELRRR
;
A
#
# COMPACT_ATOMS: atom_id res chain seq x y z
N MET A 1 -13.98 12.62 18.09
CA MET A 1 -13.58 12.49 16.69
C MET A 1 -12.49 11.42 16.64
N SER A 2 -12.68 10.37 15.87
CA SER A 2 -11.73 9.25 15.78
C SER A 2 -10.49 9.70 14.99
N SER A 3 -9.31 9.30 15.47
CA SER A 3 -8.03 9.50 14.78
C SER A 3 -7.49 8.15 14.33
N TYR A 4 -6.89 8.12 13.14
CA TYR A 4 -6.36 6.92 12.51
C TYR A 4 -4.92 7.16 12.09
N ARG A 5 -4.05 6.24 12.44
CA ARG A 5 -2.67 6.22 11.99
C ARG A 5 -2.55 5.24 10.83
N ILE A 6 -2.27 5.75 9.66
CA ILE A 6 -2.26 5.04 8.38
C ILE A 6 -0.83 4.88 7.91
N LEU A 7 -0.45 3.67 7.51
CA LEU A 7 0.87 3.39 6.96
C LEU A 7 0.76 2.72 5.58
N THR A 8 1.65 3.06 4.66
CA THR A 8 1.85 2.31 3.41
C THR A 8 3.31 1.93 3.22
N LEU A 9 3.54 0.71 2.74
CA LEU A 9 4.87 0.17 2.43
C LEU A 9 4.81 -0.88 1.31
N ASN A 10 5.58 -0.70 0.25
CA ASN A 10 5.95 -1.81 -0.63
C ASN A 10 7.02 -2.65 0.08
N ILE A 11 6.71 -3.90 0.40
CA ILE A 11 7.60 -4.79 1.19
C ILE A 11 8.62 -5.55 0.36
N HIS A 12 8.66 -5.33 -0.96
CA HIS A 12 9.61 -6.00 -1.87
C HIS A 12 9.68 -7.53 -1.64
N LYS A 13 8.52 -8.18 -1.52
CA LYS A 13 8.38 -9.62 -1.28
C LYS A 13 9.07 -10.12 0.01
N GLY A 14 9.28 -9.24 0.99
CA GLY A 14 9.97 -9.54 2.25
C GLY A 14 11.49 -9.51 2.14
N PHE A 15 12.06 -8.78 1.16
CA PHE A 15 13.50 -8.69 0.97
C PHE A 15 14.00 -7.24 1.05
N SER A 16 15.23 -7.09 1.49
CA SER A 16 15.96 -5.83 1.42
C SER A 16 16.27 -5.43 -0.02
N ALA A 17 16.71 -4.19 -0.23
CA ALA A 17 17.12 -3.68 -1.53
C ALA A 17 18.07 -4.64 -2.27
N GLY A 18 17.75 -4.96 -3.54
CA GLY A 18 18.49 -5.88 -4.37
C GLY A 18 18.32 -7.37 -4.02
N ASN A 19 17.27 -7.74 -3.29
CA ASN A 19 16.96 -9.12 -2.86
C ASN A 19 18.10 -9.81 -2.08
N ARG A 20 18.89 -9.04 -1.33
CA ARG A 20 20.11 -9.54 -0.68
C ARG A 20 19.82 -10.32 0.61
N THR A 21 18.87 -9.85 1.40
CA THR A 21 18.55 -10.43 2.71
C THR A 21 17.04 -10.56 2.83
N PHE A 22 16.57 -11.67 3.37
CA PHE A 22 15.17 -11.82 3.75
C PHE A 22 14.95 -11.04 5.06
N THR A 23 13.97 -10.15 5.08
CA THR A 23 13.79 -9.13 6.13
C THR A 23 12.38 -9.10 6.68
N LEU A 24 11.58 -10.14 6.44
CA LEU A 24 10.16 -10.16 6.80
C LEU A 24 9.92 -9.95 8.31
N GLU A 25 10.78 -10.52 9.16
CA GLU A 25 10.73 -10.28 10.62
C GLU A 25 10.99 -8.82 10.96
N GLY A 26 12.02 -8.22 10.36
CA GLY A 26 12.31 -6.79 10.53
C GLY A 26 11.19 -5.89 10.03
N ILE A 27 10.49 -6.28 8.95
CA ILE A 27 9.29 -5.58 8.47
C ILE A 27 8.20 -5.66 9.53
N ARG A 28 7.89 -6.86 10.06
CA ARG A 28 6.88 -7.04 11.11
C ARG A 28 7.16 -6.16 12.33
N ASP A 29 8.41 -6.14 12.79
CA ASP A 29 8.81 -5.34 13.96
C ASP A 29 8.69 -3.84 13.69
N CYS A 30 9.04 -3.38 12.48
CA CYS A 30 8.84 -2.01 12.03
C CYS A 30 7.35 -1.63 12.00
N LEU A 31 6.49 -2.50 11.45
CA LEU A 31 5.05 -2.28 11.39
C LEU A 31 4.46 -2.17 12.79
N ARG A 32 4.81 -3.06 13.70
CA ARG A 32 4.38 -3.00 15.11
C ARG A 32 4.80 -1.69 15.79
N ALA A 33 6.07 -1.32 15.64
CA ALA A 33 6.61 -0.08 16.22
C ALA A 33 5.99 1.19 15.62
N SER A 34 5.34 1.09 14.46
CA SER A 34 4.63 2.22 13.84
C SER A 34 3.34 2.59 14.54
N GLU A 35 2.72 1.67 15.31
CA GLU A 35 1.41 1.82 15.94
C GLU A 35 0.31 2.23 14.95
N ALA A 36 0.40 1.77 13.70
CA ALA A 36 -0.57 2.09 12.66
C ALA A 36 -1.85 1.27 12.84
N ASN A 37 -3.01 1.94 12.84
CA ASN A 37 -4.31 1.26 12.90
C ASN A 37 -4.65 0.55 11.58
N VAL A 38 -4.18 1.11 10.45
CA VAL A 38 -4.37 0.53 9.12
C VAL A 38 -3.06 0.56 8.35
N VAL A 39 -2.68 -0.58 7.78
CA VAL A 39 -1.44 -0.76 7.01
C VAL A 39 -1.77 -1.25 5.60
N PHE A 40 -1.27 -0.52 4.60
CA PHE A 40 -1.38 -0.87 3.19
C PHE A 40 -0.05 -1.43 2.69
N LEU A 41 -0.05 -2.70 2.27
CA LEU A 41 1.16 -3.39 1.84
C LEU A 41 1.08 -3.77 0.36
N GLN A 42 2.20 -3.64 -0.34
CA GLN A 42 2.34 -4.06 -1.72
C GLN A 42 3.44 -5.12 -1.82
N GLU A 43 3.36 -5.96 -2.84
CA GLU A 43 4.25 -7.11 -3.08
C GLU A 43 4.25 -8.17 -1.97
N VAL A 44 3.15 -8.33 -1.25
CA VAL A 44 3.01 -9.39 -0.25
C VAL A 44 2.92 -10.75 -0.93
N VAL A 45 3.78 -11.69 -0.56
CA VAL A 45 3.77 -13.05 -1.12
C VAL A 45 2.76 -13.90 -0.36
N GLY A 46 1.75 -14.41 -1.07
CA GLY A 46 0.81 -15.39 -0.51
C GLY A 46 1.43 -16.78 -0.51
N GLU A 47 1.93 -17.23 -1.67
CA GLU A 47 2.61 -18.51 -1.83
C GLU A 47 3.87 -18.35 -2.70
N ASN A 48 4.93 -19.06 -2.37
CA ASN A 48 6.11 -19.21 -3.21
C ASN A 48 6.92 -20.46 -2.81
N GLU A 49 6.60 -21.60 -3.42
CA GLU A 49 7.23 -22.88 -3.12
C GLU A 49 8.74 -22.87 -3.29
N LYS A 50 9.25 -22.21 -4.35
CA LYS A 50 10.69 -22.13 -4.61
C LYS A 50 11.44 -21.34 -3.52
N ARG A 51 10.86 -20.26 -3.04
CA ARG A 51 11.48 -19.45 -1.97
C ARG A 51 11.37 -20.14 -0.62
N ARG A 52 10.24 -20.78 -0.31
CA ARG A 52 10.04 -21.57 0.89
C ARG A 52 11.13 -22.64 1.07
N GLN A 53 11.56 -23.27 -0.02
CA GLN A 53 12.64 -24.28 0.02
C GLN A 53 14.05 -23.69 0.16
N LYS A 54 14.27 -22.42 -0.22
CA LYS A 54 15.59 -21.80 -0.30
C LYS A 54 15.91 -20.82 0.82
N VAL A 55 14.88 -20.27 1.47
CA VAL A 55 15.04 -19.24 2.51
C VAL A 55 14.75 -19.90 3.86
N ALA A 56 15.78 -19.97 4.71
CA ALA A 56 15.72 -20.68 5.98
C ALA A 56 14.63 -20.13 6.93
N ASP A 57 14.46 -18.80 6.96
CA ASP A 57 13.52 -18.12 7.85
C ASP A 57 12.17 -17.82 7.18
N TRP A 58 11.82 -18.58 6.11
CA TRP A 58 10.51 -18.42 5.49
C TRP A 58 9.40 -18.88 6.43
N PRO A 59 8.36 -18.06 6.69
CA PRO A 59 7.33 -18.42 7.64
C PRO A 59 6.54 -19.66 7.20
N ASP A 60 6.09 -20.47 8.16
CA ASP A 60 5.20 -21.60 7.91
C ASP A 60 3.82 -21.18 7.39
N SER A 61 3.32 -20.04 7.87
CA SER A 61 2.15 -19.34 7.34
C SER A 61 2.52 -18.51 6.09
N ASN A 62 1.53 -17.95 5.41
CA ASN A 62 1.80 -16.96 4.36
C ASN A 62 2.32 -15.63 4.97
N GLN A 63 2.96 -14.80 4.13
CA GLN A 63 3.53 -13.53 4.62
C GLN A 63 2.49 -12.59 5.24
N LEU A 64 1.25 -12.61 4.75
CA LEU A 64 0.18 -11.77 5.28
C LEU A 64 -0.15 -12.12 6.72
N GLU A 65 -0.42 -13.39 7.02
CA GLU A 65 -0.73 -13.86 8.36
C GLU A 65 0.45 -13.60 9.32
N TYR A 66 1.68 -13.83 8.84
CA TYR A 66 2.87 -13.56 9.61
C TYR A 66 3.03 -12.07 9.97
N LEU A 67 2.69 -11.16 9.04
CA LEU A 67 2.77 -9.72 9.26
C LEU A 67 1.61 -9.17 10.08
N ALA A 68 0.39 -9.73 9.91
CA ALA A 68 -0.77 -9.35 10.70
C ALA A 68 -0.59 -9.72 12.17
N ASP A 69 -0.02 -10.91 12.41
CA ASP A 69 0.28 -11.43 13.74
C ASP A 69 -0.91 -11.24 14.71
N SER A 70 -0.65 -10.88 15.97
CA SER A 70 -1.67 -10.59 16.98
C SER A 70 -2.06 -9.12 17.07
N VAL A 71 -1.51 -8.25 16.20
CA VAL A 71 -1.72 -6.79 16.25
C VAL A 71 -2.94 -6.38 15.42
N TRP A 72 -3.02 -6.87 14.18
CA TRP A 72 -4.14 -6.57 13.29
C TRP A 72 -5.04 -7.80 13.15
N GLU A 73 -6.17 -7.77 13.87
CA GLU A 73 -7.12 -8.89 13.87
C GLU A 73 -7.84 -9.06 12.52
N HIS A 74 -7.89 -8.00 11.72
CA HIS A 74 -8.58 -7.98 10.44
C HIS A 74 -7.60 -7.73 9.31
N PHE A 75 -7.67 -8.54 8.26
CA PHE A 75 -6.83 -8.35 7.07
C PHE A 75 -7.56 -8.77 5.80
N ALA A 76 -7.20 -8.12 4.70
CA ALA A 76 -7.66 -8.45 3.35
C ALA A 76 -6.45 -8.66 2.43
N TYR A 77 -6.60 -9.54 1.44
CA TYR A 77 -5.56 -9.85 0.46
C TYR A 77 -6.11 -9.87 -0.96
N GLY A 78 -5.44 -9.15 -1.86
CA GLY A 78 -5.72 -9.15 -3.29
C GLY A 78 -4.62 -9.87 -4.07
N LYS A 79 -4.94 -11.06 -4.57
CA LYS A 79 -4.04 -11.85 -5.42
C LYS A 79 -3.94 -11.21 -6.80
N ASN A 80 -2.78 -10.63 -7.14
CA ASN A 80 -2.60 -9.90 -8.40
C ASN A 80 -1.67 -10.67 -9.35
N ALA A 81 -0.38 -10.78 -9.03
CA ALA A 81 0.59 -11.44 -9.89
C ALA A 81 0.65 -12.95 -9.58
N ILE A 82 0.17 -13.76 -10.53
CA ILE A 82 0.13 -15.23 -10.44
C ILE A 82 1.18 -15.80 -11.38
N TYR A 83 1.98 -16.75 -10.87
CA TYR A 83 3.03 -17.44 -11.62
C TYR A 83 3.06 -18.92 -11.23
N GLU A 84 3.80 -19.75 -11.98
CA GLU A 84 3.80 -21.21 -11.87
C GLU A 84 3.97 -21.77 -10.44
N HIS A 85 4.76 -21.08 -9.59
CA HIS A 85 5.11 -21.56 -8.26
C HIS A 85 4.62 -20.67 -7.12
N GLY A 86 3.61 -19.82 -7.39
CA GLY A 86 3.05 -18.96 -6.36
C GLY A 86 2.39 -17.68 -6.86
N HIS A 87 2.21 -16.75 -5.95
CA HIS A 87 1.59 -15.45 -6.26
C HIS A 87 2.00 -14.38 -5.22
N HIS A 88 1.86 -13.12 -5.63
CA HIS A 88 1.95 -11.98 -4.72
C HIS A 88 0.87 -10.94 -5.07
N GLY A 89 0.65 -10.00 -4.15
CA GLY A 89 -0.36 -8.98 -4.35
C GLY A 89 -0.34 -7.89 -3.31
N ASN A 90 -1.48 -7.22 -3.20
CA ASN A 90 -1.72 -6.17 -2.22
C ASN A 90 -2.36 -6.75 -0.95
N ALA A 91 -2.08 -6.14 0.20
CA ALA A 91 -2.74 -6.47 1.45
C ALA A 91 -3.12 -5.20 2.22
N ILE A 92 -4.16 -5.31 3.04
CA ILE A 92 -4.55 -4.30 4.03
C ILE A 92 -4.66 -5.01 5.36
N LEU A 93 -3.90 -4.55 6.36
CA LEU A 93 -4.03 -4.96 7.76
C LEU A 93 -4.82 -3.86 8.48
N SER A 94 -5.73 -4.24 9.38
CA SER A 94 -6.61 -3.27 10.04
C SER A 94 -6.97 -3.70 11.46
N GLU A 95 -6.96 -2.77 12.38
CA GLU A 95 -7.61 -2.92 13.70
C GLU A 95 -9.13 -2.76 13.60
N ILE A 96 -9.64 -2.18 12.50
CA ILE A 96 -11.06 -1.95 12.26
C ILE A 96 -11.62 -3.11 11.44
N PRO A 97 -12.73 -3.73 11.85
CA PRO A 97 -13.36 -4.82 11.11
C PRO A 97 -13.77 -4.42 9.69
N PHE A 98 -13.56 -5.31 8.72
CA PHE A 98 -14.11 -5.16 7.39
C PHE A 98 -15.55 -5.65 7.34
N LYS A 99 -16.43 -4.85 6.73
CA LYS A 99 -17.77 -5.29 6.33
C LYS A 99 -17.68 -6.23 5.12
N ASP A 100 -16.85 -5.86 4.13
CA ASP A 100 -16.54 -6.62 2.93
C ASP A 100 -15.21 -6.17 2.34
N PHE A 101 -14.66 -6.99 1.45
CA PHE A 101 -13.53 -6.60 0.60
C PHE A 101 -13.55 -7.34 -0.73
N ARG A 102 -12.95 -6.73 -1.76
CA ARG A 102 -12.84 -7.28 -3.11
C ARG A 102 -11.53 -6.86 -3.78
N ASN A 103 -11.04 -7.69 -4.68
CA ASN A 103 -9.87 -7.40 -5.50
C ASN A 103 -10.30 -7.16 -6.95
N ILE A 104 -10.01 -5.98 -7.48
CA ILE A 104 -10.41 -5.53 -8.81
C ILE A 104 -9.18 -5.57 -9.73
N ASP A 105 -9.28 -6.25 -10.86
CA ASP A 105 -8.18 -6.33 -11.83
C ASP A 105 -8.00 -5.01 -12.58
N LEU A 106 -6.79 -4.46 -12.53
CA LEU A 106 -6.35 -3.30 -13.29
C LEU A 106 -5.36 -3.65 -14.39
N SER A 107 -5.07 -4.93 -14.61
CA SER A 107 -4.04 -5.38 -15.55
C SER A 107 -4.33 -4.88 -16.97
N VAL A 108 -3.31 -4.27 -17.59
CA VAL A 108 -3.33 -3.85 -18.98
C VAL A 108 -2.55 -4.83 -19.85
N TYR A 109 -1.46 -5.34 -19.33
CA TYR A 109 -0.59 -6.33 -19.97
C TYR A 109 -0.54 -7.62 -19.15
N SER A 110 -0.53 -8.77 -19.82
CA SER A 110 -0.50 -10.08 -19.16
C SER A 110 0.73 -10.31 -18.28
N PHE A 111 1.85 -9.67 -18.60
CA PHE A 111 3.10 -9.73 -17.82
C PHE A 111 3.16 -8.75 -16.64
N SER A 112 2.20 -7.85 -16.55
CA SER A 112 2.14 -6.82 -15.50
C SER A 112 0.77 -6.84 -14.83
N GLN A 113 0.56 -7.82 -13.97
CA GLN A 113 -0.70 -8.04 -13.27
C GLN A 113 -0.81 -7.08 -12.08
N ARG A 114 -1.86 -6.26 -12.08
CA ARG A 114 -2.10 -5.19 -11.12
C ARG A 114 -3.57 -5.17 -10.68
N GLY A 115 -3.84 -4.66 -9.49
CA GLY A 115 -5.20 -4.58 -8.98
C GLY A 115 -5.41 -3.52 -7.92
N ILE A 116 -6.67 -3.27 -7.62
CA ILE A 116 -7.13 -2.52 -6.46
C ILE A 116 -7.63 -3.54 -5.43
N LEU A 117 -7.03 -3.59 -4.27
CA LEU A 117 -7.67 -4.24 -3.14
C LEU A 117 -8.51 -3.19 -2.42
N HIS A 118 -9.82 -3.36 -2.46
CA HIS A 118 -10.78 -2.46 -1.84
C HIS A 118 -11.47 -3.16 -0.68
N GLY A 119 -11.35 -2.62 0.52
CA GLY A 119 -12.08 -3.01 1.71
C GLY A 119 -12.99 -1.87 2.16
N LYS A 120 -14.21 -2.20 2.61
CA LYS A 120 -15.10 -1.28 3.32
C LYS A 120 -15.16 -1.70 4.78
N THR A 121 -14.82 -0.81 5.69
CA THR A 121 -14.87 -1.09 7.14
C THR A 121 -16.31 -1.00 7.67
N GLU A 122 -16.57 -1.58 8.86
CA GLU A 122 -17.86 -1.42 9.54
C GLU A 122 -18.16 0.04 9.88
N GLU A 123 -17.15 0.87 10.03
CA GLU A 123 -17.30 2.32 10.24
C GLU A 123 -17.60 3.10 8.96
N GLY A 124 -17.75 2.41 7.82
CA GLY A 124 -18.06 3.01 6.52
C GLY A 124 -16.88 3.75 5.87
N ILE A 125 -15.64 3.39 6.21
CA ILE A 125 -14.43 3.92 5.58
C ILE A 125 -14.04 3.00 4.42
N HIS A 126 -13.84 3.54 3.23
CA HIS A 126 -13.30 2.82 2.09
C HIS A 126 -11.77 2.85 2.13
N LEU A 127 -11.15 1.67 2.11
CA LEU A 127 -9.70 1.46 2.12
C LEU A 127 -9.28 0.84 0.79
N LEU A 128 -8.50 1.56 -0.02
CA LEU A 128 -8.03 1.09 -1.32
C LEU A 128 -6.50 0.98 -1.33
N CYS A 129 -5.99 -0.24 -1.56
CA CYS A 129 -4.57 -0.51 -1.73
C CYS A 129 -4.26 -0.73 -3.21
N VAL A 130 -3.28 -0.02 -3.74
CA VAL A 130 -2.85 -0.13 -5.14
C VAL A 130 -1.35 -0.37 -5.27
N HIS A 131 -0.97 -1.06 -6.35
CA HIS A 131 0.39 -1.11 -6.87
C HIS A 131 0.30 -0.98 -8.39
N LEU A 132 0.61 0.21 -8.93
CA LEU A 132 0.46 0.50 -10.35
C LEU A 132 1.68 0.04 -11.17
N GLY A 133 1.52 -0.05 -12.49
CA GLY A 133 2.55 -0.48 -13.41
C GLY A 133 3.70 0.52 -13.58
N LEU A 134 4.88 0.00 -13.90
CA LEU A 134 6.10 0.81 -14.14
C LEU A 134 6.02 1.62 -15.42
N PHE A 135 5.37 1.08 -16.47
CA PHE A 135 5.29 1.74 -17.76
C PHE A 135 4.26 2.86 -17.77
N GLU A 136 4.65 4.04 -18.25
CA GLU A 136 3.79 5.24 -18.25
C GLU A 136 2.46 4.99 -18.96
N LYS A 137 2.45 4.36 -20.16
CA LYS A 137 1.21 4.09 -20.92
C LYS A 137 0.26 3.15 -20.16
N GLU A 138 0.80 2.13 -19.53
CA GLU A 138 0.07 1.19 -18.69
C GLU A 138 -0.52 1.91 -17.48
N ARG A 139 0.31 2.62 -16.75
CA ARG A 139 -0.08 3.36 -15.54
C ARG A 139 -1.19 4.37 -15.82
N GLN A 140 -1.12 5.10 -16.94
CA GLN A 140 -2.18 6.04 -17.33
C GLN A 140 -3.52 5.35 -17.58
N GLN A 141 -3.55 4.14 -18.12
CA GLN A 141 -4.78 3.36 -18.28
C GLN A 141 -5.28 2.85 -16.92
N GLN A 142 -4.38 2.37 -16.08
CA GLN A 142 -4.71 1.90 -14.73
C GLN A 142 -5.28 3.04 -13.87
N VAL A 143 -4.70 4.25 -13.95
CA VAL A 143 -5.20 5.44 -13.24
C VAL A 143 -6.61 5.81 -13.70
N ARG A 144 -6.90 5.76 -15.01
CA ARG A 144 -8.26 6.01 -15.51
C ARG A 144 -9.24 4.98 -14.94
N ARG A 145 -8.93 3.68 -15.03
CA ARG A 145 -9.78 2.60 -14.47
C ARG A 145 -9.98 2.75 -12.96
N LEU A 146 -8.93 3.13 -12.22
CA LEU A 146 -9.01 3.40 -10.78
C LEU A 146 -9.96 4.56 -10.48
N ILE A 147 -9.85 5.65 -11.23
CA ILE A 147 -10.70 6.83 -11.06
C ILE A 147 -12.16 6.48 -11.40
N ASP A 148 -12.40 5.85 -12.55
CA ASP A 148 -13.73 5.44 -12.97
C ASP A 148 -14.37 4.51 -11.94
N TYR A 149 -13.62 3.52 -11.44
CA TYR A 149 -14.05 2.64 -10.35
C TYR A 149 -14.46 3.40 -9.08
N ILE A 150 -13.64 4.36 -8.64
CA ILE A 150 -13.95 5.16 -7.44
C ILE A 150 -15.19 6.03 -7.65
N GLU A 151 -15.36 6.62 -8.83
CA GLU A 151 -16.51 7.46 -9.15
C GLU A 151 -17.82 6.66 -9.24
N GLU A 152 -17.75 5.40 -9.72
CA GLU A 152 -18.91 4.50 -9.87
C GLU A 152 -19.32 3.83 -8.55
N GLU A 153 -18.35 3.42 -7.72
CA GLU A 153 -18.59 2.53 -6.60
C GLU A 153 -18.59 3.23 -5.22
N ILE A 154 -18.03 4.43 -5.12
CA ILE A 154 -17.83 5.10 -3.83
C ILE A 154 -18.51 6.47 -3.84
N PRO A 155 -19.63 6.65 -3.11
CA PRO A 155 -20.28 7.94 -2.97
C PRO A 155 -19.33 9.06 -2.53
N ARG A 156 -19.52 10.26 -3.07
CA ARG A 156 -18.60 11.38 -2.81
C ARG A 156 -18.59 11.88 -1.36
N ASP A 157 -19.63 11.60 -0.61
CA ASP A 157 -19.79 11.91 0.81
C ASP A 157 -19.22 10.82 1.74
N GLU A 158 -18.87 9.64 1.22
CA GLU A 158 -18.25 8.58 2.01
C GLU A 158 -16.72 8.79 2.17
N ALA A 159 -16.21 8.41 3.36
CA ALA A 159 -14.81 8.53 3.71
C ALA A 159 -13.97 7.51 2.92
N LEU A 160 -12.83 7.96 2.39
CA LEU A 160 -11.96 7.15 1.54
C LEU A 160 -10.49 7.38 1.88
N ILE A 161 -9.72 6.29 1.97
CA ILE A 161 -8.26 6.28 2.01
C ILE A 161 -7.75 5.43 0.85
N LEU A 162 -6.95 6.03 -0.04
CA LEU A 162 -6.30 5.35 -1.16
C LEU A 162 -4.79 5.42 -0.95
N ALA A 163 -4.14 4.28 -0.77
CA ALA A 163 -2.72 4.24 -0.49
C ALA A 163 -1.99 3.14 -1.27
N GLY A 164 -0.68 3.29 -1.43
CA GLY A 164 0.16 2.29 -2.07
C GLY A 164 1.28 2.85 -2.92
N ASP A 165 1.82 1.97 -3.76
CA ASP A 165 2.87 2.28 -4.74
C ASP A 165 2.24 2.66 -6.09
N PHE A 166 2.30 3.93 -6.41
CA PHE A 166 1.76 4.47 -7.67
C PHE A 166 2.75 4.41 -8.82
N ASN A 167 4.03 4.13 -8.56
CA ASN A 167 5.09 4.15 -9.57
C ASN A 167 5.13 5.45 -10.42
N ASP A 168 4.61 6.55 -9.87
CA ASP A 168 4.37 7.82 -10.57
C ASP A 168 5.32 8.93 -10.13
N TRP A 169 6.62 8.74 -10.32
CA TRP A 169 7.64 9.73 -9.95
C TRP A 169 7.53 11.07 -10.70
N ARG A 170 6.75 11.12 -11.77
CA ARG A 170 6.49 12.35 -12.57
C ARG A 170 5.26 13.12 -12.14
N GLY A 171 4.45 12.60 -11.21
CA GLY A 171 3.25 13.26 -10.70
C GLY A 171 2.06 13.30 -11.65
N LYS A 172 2.08 12.56 -12.77
CA LYS A 172 0.98 12.57 -13.75
C LYS A 172 -0.27 11.86 -13.25
N ALA A 173 -0.10 10.76 -12.50
CA ALA A 173 -1.20 10.08 -11.84
C ALA A 173 -1.80 10.98 -10.73
N HIS A 174 -0.95 11.65 -9.96
CA HIS A 174 -1.37 12.59 -8.92
C HIS A 174 -2.29 13.67 -9.48
N ALA A 175 -1.90 14.35 -10.56
CA ALA A 175 -2.71 15.41 -11.17
C ALA A 175 -4.11 14.95 -11.61
N GLN A 176 -4.24 13.71 -12.09
CA GLN A 176 -5.54 13.16 -12.49
C GLN A 176 -6.40 12.79 -11.28
N ILE A 177 -5.80 12.14 -10.26
CA ILE A 177 -6.49 11.72 -9.03
C ILE A 177 -7.01 12.95 -8.28
N GLU A 178 -6.16 13.95 -8.06
CA GLU A 178 -6.54 15.19 -7.40
C GLU A 178 -7.63 15.93 -8.19
N GLY A 179 -7.42 16.12 -9.50
CA GLY A 179 -8.33 16.89 -10.35
C GLY A 179 -9.72 16.27 -10.52
N ARG A 180 -9.83 14.94 -10.62
CA ARG A 180 -11.12 14.26 -10.83
C ARG A 180 -11.82 13.85 -9.53
N LEU A 181 -11.08 13.34 -8.57
CA LEU A 181 -11.65 12.79 -7.34
C LEU A 181 -11.65 13.77 -6.17
N GLY A 182 -10.87 14.86 -6.26
CA GLY A 182 -10.71 15.83 -5.17
C GLY A 182 -10.06 15.23 -3.93
N LEU A 183 -9.29 14.14 -4.08
CA LEU A 183 -8.57 13.53 -2.97
C LEU A 183 -7.36 14.37 -2.57
N VAL A 184 -7.15 14.50 -1.27
CA VAL A 184 -6.01 15.22 -0.70
C VAL A 184 -4.86 14.26 -0.44
N GLU A 185 -3.68 14.52 -1.02
CA GLU A 185 -2.47 13.77 -0.74
C GLU A 185 -1.82 14.27 0.56
N SER A 186 -1.47 13.33 1.46
CA SER A 186 -1.10 13.65 2.84
C SER A 186 0.24 14.39 2.97
N GLU A 187 1.31 13.91 2.32
CA GLU A 187 2.63 14.59 2.37
C GLU A 187 2.61 15.96 1.68
N LEU A 188 1.94 16.03 0.53
CA LEU A 188 1.79 17.31 -0.18
C LEU A 188 1.03 18.31 0.67
N LYS A 189 -0.02 17.88 1.40
CA LYS A 189 -0.80 18.74 2.30
C LYS A 189 0.03 19.30 3.45
N VAL A 190 0.89 18.47 4.06
CA VAL A 190 1.67 18.85 5.25
C VAL A 190 2.98 19.53 4.88
N ARG A 191 3.67 19.06 3.84
CA ARG A 191 5.04 19.47 3.50
C ARG A 191 5.16 20.25 2.19
N GLY A 192 4.08 20.40 1.43
CA GLY A 192 4.07 21.11 0.14
C GLY A 192 4.80 20.37 -0.99
N LYS A 193 5.10 19.06 -0.82
CA LYS A 193 5.77 18.22 -1.83
C LYS A 193 5.42 16.76 -1.63
N LEU A 194 5.43 15.99 -2.73
CA LEU A 194 5.25 14.55 -2.69
C LEU A 194 6.42 13.85 -1.98
N ALA A 195 6.09 12.77 -1.25
CA ALA A 195 7.05 11.97 -0.51
C ALA A 195 8.06 11.29 -1.45
N ARG A 196 9.36 11.45 -1.21
CA ARG A 196 10.39 10.65 -1.87
C ARG A 196 10.61 9.37 -1.07
N THR A 197 10.32 8.21 -1.67
CA THR A 197 10.31 6.92 -0.98
C THR A 197 11.25 5.89 -1.59
N PHE A 198 11.72 6.10 -2.83
CA PHE A 198 12.54 5.13 -3.55
C PHE A 198 13.82 5.76 -4.13
N PRO A 199 14.95 5.05 -4.15
CA PRO A 199 15.23 3.82 -3.38
C PRO A 199 15.45 4.14 -1.90
N ALA A 200 15.10 3.23 -0.98
CA ALA A 200 15.11 3.48 0.47
C ALA A 200 16.46 3.97 1.03
N LEU A 201 17.58 3.53 0.43
CA LEU A 201 18.93 3.95 0.87
C LEU A 201 19.23 5.43 0.57
N ALA A 202 18.65 5.99 -0.49
CA ALA A 202 18.80 7.38 -0.91
C ALA A 202 17.53 7.84 -1.66
N PRO A 203 16.43 8.19 -0.95
CA PRO A 203 15.13 8.44 -1.57
C PRO A 203 15.12 9.68 -2.47
N VAL A 204 14.95 9.46 -3.78
CA VAL A 204 14.91 10.53 -4.79
C VAL A 204 13.64 10.53 -5.64
N LEU A 205 12.93 9.38 -5.72
CA LEU A 205 11.71 9.22 -6.49
C LEU A 205 10.48 9.14 -5.59
N ALA A 206 9.39 9.83 -5.96
CA ALA A 206 8.12 9.81 -5.26
C ALA A 206 7.23 8.72 -5.84
N MET A 207 7.28 7.53 -5.25
CA MET A 207 6.55 6.34 -5.73
C MET A 207 5.28 6.11 -4.94
N ASP A 208 5.38 6.16 -3.60
CA ASP A 208 4.32 5.79 -2.67
C ASP A 208 3.53 7.02 -2.22
N ARG A 209 2.24 6.87 -1.94
CA ARG A 209 1.34 7.96 -1.52
C ARG A 209 0.22 7.48 -0.62
N ILE A 210 -0.33 8.43 0.16
CA ILE A 210 -1.56 8.28 0.93
C ILE A 210 -2.49 9.44 0.55
N TYR A 211 -3.58 9.13 -0.15
CA TYR A 211 -4.66 10.06 -0.44
C TYR A 211 -5.83 9.81 0.51
N GLN A 212 -6.57 10.85 0.79
CA GLN A 212 -7.76 10.77 1.64
C GLN A 212 -8.88 11.72 1.22
N ARG A 213 -10.12 11.37 1.62
CA ARG A 213 -11.34 12.17 1.60
C ARG A 213 -12.14 11.87 2.86
N GLY A 214 -12.72 12.88 3.49
CA GLY A 214 -13.47 12.75 4.75
C GLY A 214 -12.63 12.86 6.02
N PHE A 215 -11.33 13.20 5.87
CA PHE A 215 -10.42 13.38 7.00
C PHE A 215 -9.71 14.74 6.94
N GLU A 216 -9.12 15.10 8.08
CA GLU A 216 -8.11 16.15 8.19
C GLU A 216 -6.75 15.49 8.39
N VAL A 217 -5.75 15.88 7.61
CA VAL A 217 -4.38 15.39 7.76
C VAL A 217 -3.72 16.15 8.90
N MET A 218 -3.40 15.44 9.98
CA MET A 218 -2.75 16.03 11.16
C MET A 218 -1.23 16.03 11.00
N THR A 219 -0.69 14.87 10.61
CA THR A 219 0.75 14.67 10.33
C THR A 219 0.94 13.75 9.14
N SER A 220 2.09 13.89 8.48
CA SER A 220 2.56 12.92 7.48
C SER A 220 4.08 12.94 7.44
N GLN A 221 4.70 11.75 7.33
CA GLN A 221 6.15 11.64 7.26
C GLN A 221 6.63 10.37 6.56
N VAL A 222 7.79 10.47 5.94
CA VAL A 222 8.53 9.33 5.37
C VAL A 222 9.43 8.73 6.43
N LEU A 223 9.33 7.41 6.64
CA LEU A 223 10.16 6.66 7.57
C LEU A 223 11.41 6.14 6.84
N SER A 224 12.44 6.99 6.74
CA SER A 224 13.67 6.74 5.97
C SER A 224 14.91 6.43 6.82
N GLY A 225 14.77 6.45 8.17
CA GLY A 225 15.84 6.09 9.10
C GLY A 225 16.02 4.58 9.26
N LYS A 226 17.01 4.16 10.07
CA LYS A 226 17.07 2.77 10.55
C LYS A 226 15.92 2.54 11.54
N PRO A 227 15.28 1.37 11.56
CA PRO A 227 15.55 0.18 10.70
C PRO A 227 14.90 0.23 9.31
N TRP A 228 13.96 1.13 9.02
CA TRP A 228 13.10 1.18 7.83
C TRP A 228 13.85 1.05 6.50
N LYS A 229 14.95 1.79 6.30
CA LYS A 229 15.75 1.74 5.08
C LYS A 229 16.48 0.41 4.83
N GLN A 230 16.41 -0.54 5.78
CA GLN A 230 17.09 -1.83 5.69
C GLN A 230 16.14 -2.97 5.37
N VAL A 231 14.83 -2.77 5.58
CA VAL A 231 13.83 -3.84 5.50
C VAL A 231 13.16 -3.96 4.13
N SER A 232 13.20 -2.90 3.31
CA SER A 232 12.69 -2.89 1.93
C SER A 232 13.55 -2.00 1.06
N ASP A 233 13.30 -1.97 -0.25
CA ASP A 233 13.86 -0.99 -1.19
C ASP A 233 12.99 0.29 -1.29
N HIS A 234 11.81 0.31 -0.64
CA HIS A 234 10.96 1.48 -0.43
C HIS A 234 11.01 1.96 1.02
N CYS A 235 10.85 3.28 1.22
CA CYS A 235 10.57 3.86 2.54
C CYS A 235 9.06 3.83 2.78
N ALA A 236 8.65 3.54 4.02
CA ALA A 236 7.25 3.67 4.41
C ALA A 236 6.82 5.14 4.52
N ILE A 237 5.53 5.40 4.30
CA ILE A 237 4.87 6.66 4.68
C ILE A 237 3.90 6.37 5.81
N VAL A 238 3.89 7.20 6.84
CA VAL A 238 2.90 7.19 7.90
C VAL A 238 2.20 8.53 7.99
N SER A 239 0.86 8.52 8.12
CA SER A 239 0.04 9.73 8.26
C SER A 239 -0.97 9.56 9.38
N GLU A 240 -1.18 10.61 10.16
CA GLU A 240 -2.28 10.69 11.14
C GLU A 240 -3.43 11.47 10.52
N LEU A 241 -4.59 10.82 10.48
CA LEU A 241 -5.81 11.34 9.89
C LEU A 241 -6.90 11.42 10.96
N ARG A 242 -7.54 12.57 11.10
CA ARG A 242 -8.68 12.79 11.99
C ARG A 242 -9.96 12.83 11.16
N ARG A 243 -10.95 11.99 11.50
CA ARG A 243 -12.25 11.97 10.81
C ARG A 243 -12.97 13.30 11.02
N ARG A 244 -13.52 13.86 9.93
CA ARG A 244 -14.31 15.10 9.97
C ARG A 244 -15.76 14.84 10.38
#